data_5d99fcb9c6cc6776e3a2aef39af24dd8
#
_entry.id   5d99fcb9c6cc6776e3a2aef39af24dd8
#
_cell.length_a   1.000
_cell.length_b   1.000
_cell.length_c   1.000
_cell.angle_alpha   90.00
_cell.angle_beta   90.00
_cell.angle_gamma   90.00
#
_symmetry.space_group_name_H-M   'P 1'
#
loop_
_entity.id
_entity.type
_entity.pdbx_description
1 polymer ?
#
loop_
_entity_poly.entity_id
_entity_poly.type
_entity_poly.pdbx_seq_one_letter_code
_entity_poly.pdbx_strand_id
1 'polypeptide(L)'
;MVISLSMWPTQRRSNKTGSRTAPKPFISEYQWALIEDLFPDPPVSPKGGRPRVTSRACLEGVIFVLKNGCRWKDLPERYPSPVTCWRRHREWTETGVWEKAWQRLLSQMDKRRRIDWSEAIGDGTFSPAKKGVSTLARPSEAKEPS
;
A
#
# COMPACT_ATOMS: atom_id res chain seq x y z
N MET A 1 -25.24 -56.99 -16.49
CA MET A 1 -24.77 -56.36 -15.24
C MET A 1 -24.59 -54.88 -15.48
N VAL A 2 -25.52 -54.08 -15.02
CA VAL A 2 -25.43 -52.65 -15.12
C VAL A 2 -24.80 -52.13 -13.83
N ILE A 3 -23.55 -51.67 -13.88
CA ILE A 3 -22.91 -51.00 -12.77
C ILE A 3 -23.44 -49.57 -12.74
N SER A 4 -24.35 -49.31 -11.81
CA SER A 4 -24.87 -47.98 -11.55
C SER A 4 -23.75 -47.08 -11.07
N LEU A 5 -23.33 -46.08 -11.87
CA LEU A 5 -22.35 -45.06 -11.55
C LEU A 5 -22.88 -43.95 -10.61
N SER A 6 -24.00 -44.22 -9.92
CA SER A 6 -24.63 -43.22 -9.04
C SER A 6 -24.22 -43.31 -7.58
N MET A 7 -23.09 -43.92 -7.26
CA MET A 7 -22.61 -44.07 -5.87
C MET A 7 -21.41 -43.15 -5.47
N TRP A 8 -21.30 -42.05 -6.13
CA TRP A 8 -20.47 -40.99 -5.57
C TRP A 8 -21.37 -39.93 -4.94
N PRO A 9 -21.41 -39.82 -3.61
CA PRO A 9 -22.01 -38.68 -3.01
C PRO A 9 -21.15 -37.47 -3.44
N THR A 10 -21.70 -36.65 -4.31
CA THR A 10 -21.25 -35.30 -4.49
C THR A 10 -21.32 -34.62 -3.12
N GLN A 11 -20.27 -34.74 -2.36
CA GLN A 11 -20.09 -33.87 -1.19
C GLN A 11 -20.08 -32.46 -1.72
N ARG A 12 -21.24 -31.83 -1.74
CA ARG A 12 -21.31 -30.39 -1.66
C ARG A 12 -20.48 -30.01 -0.45
N ARG A 13 -19.26 -29.51 -0.72
CA ARG A 13 -18.52 -28.77 0.29
C ARG A 13 -19.48 -27.70 0.76
N SER A 14 -20.14 -27.96 1.88
CA SER A 14 -20.79 -26.92 2.63
C SER A 14 -19.68 -25.91 2.93
N ASN A 15 -19.67 -24.83 2.18
CA ASN A 15 -18.99 -23.63 2.63
C ASN A 15 -19.58 -23.33 4.00
N LYS A 16 -18.88 -23.76 5.04
CA LYS A 16 -19.04 -23.16 6.34
C LYS A 16 -18.64 -21.69 6.15
N THR A 17 -19.64 -20.88 5.82
CA THR A 17 -19.61 -19.45 6.03
C THR A 17 -19.53 -19.23 7.53
N GLY A 18 -18.39 -19.56 8.12
CA GLY A 18 -18.00 -18.91 9.35
C GLY A 18 -17.96 -17.42 8.99
N SER A 19 -18.77 -16.64 9.68
CA SER A 19 -18.74 -15.19 9.68
C SER A 19 -17.31 -14.76 10.03
N ARG A 20 -16.43 -14.80 9.04
CA ARG A 20 -15.12 -14.16 9.13
C ARG A 20 -15.43 -12.69 8.99
N THR A 21 -15.47 -12.00 10.10
CA THR A 21 -15.46 -10.55 10.14
C THR A 21 -14.47 -10.09 9.08
N ALA A 22 -14.93 -9.36 8.06
CA ALA A 22 -14.08 -8.90 6.99
C ALA A 22 -12.88 -8.18 7.62
N PRO A 23 -11.65 -8.48 7.23
CA PRO A 23 -10.48 -7.89 7.84
C PRO A 23 -10.58 -6.37 7.72
N LYS A 24 -10.35 -5.68 8.83
CA LYS A 24 -10.41 -4.23 8.89
C LYS A 24 -9.49 -3.62 7.82
N PRO A 25 -9.97 -2.66 7.04
CA PRO A 25 -9.14 -1.99 6.05
C PRO A 25 -7.95 -1.29 6.72
N PHE A 26 -6.82 -1.21 6.03
CA PHE A 26 -5.63 -0.49 6.53
C PHE A 26 -5.86 1.01 6.59
N ILE A 27 -6.64 1.54 5.64
CA ILE A 27 -6.97 2.95 5.54
C ILE A 27 -8.43 3.14 5.92
N SER A 28 -8.69 3.96 6.94
CA SER A 28 -10.05 4.34 7.33
C SER A 28 -10.71 5.24 6.28
N GLU A 29 -12.04 5.32 6.30
CA GLU A 29 -12.79 6.24 5.42
C GLU A 29 -12.28 7.68 5.54
N TYR A 30 -12.02 8.12 6.75
CA TYR A 30 -11.48 9.46 6.99
C TYR A 30 -10.09 9.66 6.37
N GLN A 31 -9.19 8.69 6.51
CA GLN A 31 -7.85 8.75 5.91
C GLN A 31 -7.93 8.72 4.39
N TRP A 32 -8.83 7.90 3.84
CA TRP A 32 -9.05 7.85 2.40
C TRP A 32 -9.55 9.20 1.87
N ALA A 33 -10.56 9.79 2.48
CA ALA A 33 -11.08 11.11 2.08
C ALA A 33 -10.02 12.22 2.06
N LEU A 34 -8.95 12.07 2.84
CA LEU A 34 -7.84 13.03 2.84
C LEU A 34 -6.90 12.91 1.63
N ILE A 35 -6.85 11.74 1.00
CA ILE A 35 -5.85 11.42 -0.02
C ILE A 35 -6.45 10.94 -1.34
N GLU A 36 -7.76 10.74 -1.43
CA GLU A 36 -8.42 10.18 -2.61
C GLU A 36 -8.14 10.95 -3.90
N ASP A 37 -8.02 12.27 -3.81
CA ASP A 37 -7.68 13.15 -4.93
C ASP A 37 -6.28 12.88 -5.50
N LEU A 38 -5.38 12.31 -4.71
CA LEU A 38 -4.03 11.93 -5.15
C LEU A 38 -4.01 10.58 -5.88
N PHE A 39 -5.05 9.77 -5.69
CA PHE A 39 -5.18 8.44 -6.26
C PHE A 39 -6.41 8.32 -7.18
N PRO A 40 -6.44 9.06 -8.30
CA PRO A 40 -7.59 9.05 -9.19
C PRO A 40 -7.85 7.64 -9.73
N ASP A 41 -9.12 7.29 -9.87
CA ASP A 41 -9.51 6.05 -10.52
C ASP A 41 -9.20 6.12 -12.03
N PRO A 42 -8.79 5.01 -12.63
CA PRO A 42 -8.54 4.98 -14.06
C PRO A 42 -9.82 5.26 -14.85
N PRO A 43 -9.73 6.00 -15.95
CA PRO A 43 -10.89 6.34 -16.75
C PRO A 43 -11.57 5.08 -17.29
N VAL A 44 -12.90 5.13 -17.37
CA VAL A 44 -13.68 4.05 -17.98
C VAL A 44 -13.36 3.97 -19.46
N SER A 45 -13.12 2.74 -19.94
CA SER A 45 -12.86 2.54 -21.38
C SER A 45 -14.10 2.87 -22.21
N PRO A 46 -14.03 3.74 -23.23
CA PRO A 46 -15.17 4.07 -24.10
C PRO A 46 -15.63 2.86 -24.93
N LYS A 47 -14.77 1.84 -25.07
CA LYS A 47 -15.09 0.59 -25.79
C LYS A 47 -15.83 -0.43 -24.91
N GLY A 48 -16.19 -0.06 -23.68
CA GLY A 48 -16.76 -1.01 -22.71
C GLY A 48 -15.71 -2.00 -22.19
N GLY A 49 -16.16 -3.11 -21.64
CA GLY A 49 -15.33 -4.15 -21.04
C GLY A 49 -15.46 -4.22 -19.53
N ARG A 50 -14.63 -5.06 -18.92
CA ARG A 50 -14.63 -5.21 -17.45
C ARG A 50 -14.26 -3.89 -16.77
N PRO A 51 -15.03 -3.43 -15.78
CA PRO A 51 -14.67 -2.25 -15.01
C PRO A 51 -13.25 -2.35 -14.44
N ARG A 52 -12.51 -1.25 -14.50
CA ARG A 52 -11.17 -1.21 -13.91
C ARG A 52 -11.27 -1.22 -12.40
N VAL A 53 -10.30 -1.82 -11.76
CA VAL A 53 -10.22 -1.86 -10.29
C VAL A 53 -9.97 -0.47 -9.75
N THR A 54 -10.66 -0.13 -8.65
CA THR A 54 -10.52 1.17 -7.98
C THR A 54 -9.11 1.35 -7.41
N SER A 55 -8.66 2.59 -7.38
CA SER A 55 -7.35 2.93 -6.80
C SER A 55 -7.28 2.60 -5.32
N ARG A 56 -8.39 2.77 -4.59
CA ARG A 56 -8.47 2.38 -3.17
C ARG A 56 -8.21 0.89 -2.95
N ALA A 57 -8.83 0.02 -3.74
CA ALA A 57 -8.61 -1.43 -3.61
C ALA A 57 -7.16 -1.81 -3.92
N CYS A 58 -6.54 -1.18 -4.93
CA CYS A 58 -5.13 -1.38 -5.24
C CYS A 58 -4.23 -0.88 -4.12
N LEU A 59 -4.55 0.27 -3.51
CA LEU A 59 -3.79 0.84 -2.41
C LEU A 59 -3.80 -0.08 -1.19
N GLU A 60 -4.94 -0.65 -0.82
CA GLU A 60 -5.05 -1.65 0.24
C GLU A 60 -4.16 -2.88 -0.03
N GLY A 61 -4.14 -3.36 -1.27
CA GLY A 61 -3.26 -4.47 -1.68
C GLY A 61 -1.78 -4.11 -1.60
N VAL A 62 -1.40 -2.93 -2.02
CA VAL A 62 -0.02 -2.42 -1.93
C VAL A 62 0.41 -2.31 -0.46
N ILE A 63 -0.42 -1.73 0.40
CA ILE A 63 -0.13 -1.61 1.82
C ILE A 63 0.01 -2.98 2.47
N PHE A 64 -0.82 -3.95 2.08
CA PHE A 64 -0.68 -5.32 2.57
C PHE A 64 0.70 -5.89 2.28
N VAL A 65 1.18 -5.78 1.04
CA VAL A 65 2.50 -6.27 0.63
C VAL A 65 3.61 -5.56 1.40
N LEU A 66 3.56 -4.24 1.48
CA LEU A 66 4.58 -3.44 2.16
C LEU A 66 4.63 -3.72 3.67
N LYS A 67 3.47 -3.87 4.31
CA LYS A 67 3.37 -4.11 5.74
C LYS A 67 3.85 -5.52 6.13
N ASN A 68 3.52 -6.52 5.33
CA ASN A 68 3.85 -7.91 5.64
C ASN A 68 5.19 -8.35 5.05
N GLY A 69 5.78 -7.56 4.16
CA GLY A 69 7.05 -7.90 3.50
C GLY A 69 6.96 -9.16 2.62
N CYS A 70 5.75 -9.53 2.16
CA CYS A 70 5.55 -10.68 1.32
C CYS A 70 5.86 -10.37 -0.16
N ARG A 71 5.99 -11.41 -0.98
CA ARG A 71 6.15 -11.23 -2.41
C ARG A 71 4.83 -10.81 -3.04
N TRP A 72 4.87 -10.06 -4.13
CA TRP A 72 3.67 -9.65 -4.86
C TRP A 72 2.76 -10.82 -5.23
N LYS A 73 3.32 -11.95 -5.61
CA LYS A 73 2.57 -13.16 -5.96
C LYS A 73 1.81 -13.80 -4.79
N ASP A 74 2.20 -13.48 -3.57
CA ASP A 74 1.59 -14.02 -2.35
C ASP A 74 0.44 -13.11 -1.84
N LEU A 75 0.07 -12.10 -2.61
CA LEU A 75 -1.07 -11.22 -2.31
C LEU A 75 -2.38 -12.03 -2.28
N PRO A 76 -3.16 -12.00 -1.18
CA PRO A 76 -4.41 -12.73 -1.08
C PRO A 76 -5.43 -12.35 -2.16
N GLU A 77 -6.24 -13.32 -2.59
CA GLU A 77 -7.26 -13.15 -3.65
C GLU A 77 -8.33 -12.09 -3.34
N ARG A 78 -8.49 -11.71 -2.09
CA ARG A 78 -9.40 -10.62 -1.68
C ARG A 78 -8.98 -9.24 -2.19
N TYR A 79 -7.70 -9.08 -2.53
CA TYR A 79 -7.17 -7.87 -3.14
C TYR A 79 -7.16 -8.00 -4.68
N PRO A 80 -7.00 -6.90 -5.40
CA PRO A 80 -6.82 -6.96 -6.85
C PRO A 80 -5.60 -7.80 -7.24
N SER A 81 -5.52 -8.17 -8.52
CA SER A 81 -4.40 -9.00 -8.99
C SER A 81 -3.05 -8.38 -8.66
N PRO A 82 -2.05 -9.20 -8.31
CA PRO A 82 -0.70 -8.73 -7.98
C PRO A 82 -0.10 -7.82 -9.04
N VAL A 83 -0.33 -8.13 -10.31
CA VAL A 83 0.16 -7.34 -11.46
C VAL A 83 -0.47 -5.96 -11.49
N THR A 84 -1.78 -5.87 -11.20
CA THR A 84 -2.50 -4.58 -11.15
C THR A 84 -1.99 -3.71 -10.01
N CYS A 85 -1.86 -4.29 -8.80
CA CYS A 85 -1.34 -3.58 -7.64
C CYS A 85 0.09 -3.10 -7.86
N TRP A 86 0.94 -3.94 -8.44
CA TRP A 86 2.33 -3.60 -8.75
C TRP A 86 2.45 -2.44 -9.76
N ARG A 87 1.66 -2.47 -10.85
CA ARG A 87 1.64 -1.38 -11.83
C ARG A 87 1.24 -0.06 -11.20
N ARG A 88 0.21 -0.08 -10.36
CA ARG A 88 -0.25 1.12 -9.64
C ARG A 88 0.81 1.63 -8.68
N HIS A 89 1.40 0.74 -7.91
CA HIS A 89 2.49 1.10 -7.00
C HIS A 89 3.63 1.78 -7.75
N ARG A 90 4.04 1.22 -8.89
CA ARG A 90 5.09 1.81 -9.72
C ARG A 90 4.69 3.19 -10.25
N GLU A 91 3.50 3.32 -10.83
CA GLU A 91 2.96 4.59 -11.31
C GLU A 91 2.95 5.66 -10.21
N TRP A 92 2.46 5.33 -9.03
CA TRP A 92 2.42 6.25 -7.90
C TRP A 92 3.80 6.60 -7.34
N THR A 93 4.76 5.70 -7.47
CA THR A 93 6.15 5.97 -7.11
C THR A 93 6.79 6.94 -8.11
N GLU A 94 6.61 6.71 -9.40
CA GLU A 94 7.16 7.55 -10.46
C GLU A 94 6.56 8.98 -10.44
N THR A 95 5.30 9.11 -10.07
CA THR A 95 4.60 10.41 -9.99
C THR A 95 4.75 11.12 -8.63
N GLY A 96 5.42 10.51 -7.66
CA GLY A 96 5.63 11.08 -6.34
C GLY A 96 4.37 11.20 -5.48
N VAL A 97 3.33 10.44 -5.79
CA VAL A 97 2.05 10.46 -5.05
C VAL A 97 2.23 9.98 -3.61
N TRP A 98 3.11 9.01 -3.38
CA TRP A 98 3.39 8.47 -2.04
C TRP A 98 3.89 9.54 -1.07
N GLU A 99 4.82 10.37 -1.51
CA GLU A 99 5.37 11.46 -0.71
C GLU A 99 4.28 12.46 -0.34
N LYS A 100 3.48 12.88 -1.31
CA LYS A 100 2.36 13.81 -1.09
C LYS A 100 1.31 13.26 -0.13
N ALA A 101 0.95 11.99 -0.28
CA ALA A 101 -0.02 11.31 0.58
C ALA A 101 0.51 11.20 2.01
N TRP A 102 1.78 10.83 2.15
CA TRP A 102 2.44 10.72 3.43
C TRP A 102 2.49 12.06 4.19
N GLN A 103 2.95 13.11 3.53
CA GLN A 103 3.01 14.46 4.10
C GLN A 103 1.63 14.94 4.54
N ARG A 104 0.58 14.69 3.73
CA ARG A 104 -0.79 15.07 4.05
C ARG A 104 -1.32 14.33 5.27
N LEU A 105 -1.10 13.03 5.35
CA LEU A 105 -1.51 12.21 6.51
C LEU A 105 -0.77 12.62 7.78
N LEU A 106 0.55 12.80 7.71
CA LEU A 106 1.35 13.26 8.86
C LEU A 106 0.90 14.63 9.35
N SER A 107 0.67 15.59 8.46
CA SER A 107 0.19 16.91 8.81
C SER A 107 -1.15 16.88 9.56
N GLN A 108 -2.05 15.97 9.19
CA GLN A 108 -3.32 15.80 9.89
C GLN A 108 -3.17 15.10 11.25
N MET A 109 -2.25 14.17 11.36
CA MET A 109 -1.95 13.53 12.64
C MET A 109 -1.30 14.51 13.62
N ASP A 110 -0.41 15.35 13.15
CA ASP A 110 0.25 16.39 13.94
C ASP A 110 -0.76 17.42 14.44
N LYS A 111 -1.64 17.95 13.59
CA LYS A 111 -2.73 18.85 13.98
C LYS A 111 -3.63 18.28 15.09
N ARG A 112 -3.79 16.97 15.14
CA ARG A 112 -4.57 16.26 16.14
C ARG A 112 -3.77 15.88 17.38
N ARG A 113 -2.50 16.26 17.47
CA ARG A 113 -1.57 15.86 18.54
C ARG A 113 -1.55 14.35 18.79
N ARG A 114 -1.63 13.56 17.72
CA ARG A 114 -1.60 12.09 17.77
C ARG A 114 -0.20 11.52 17.59
N ILE A 115 0.76 12.35 17.25
CA ILE A 115 2.17 11.96 17.14
C ILE A 115 2.89 12.64 18.31
N ASP A 116 3.40 11.84 19.22
CA ASP A 116 4.34 12.30 20.23
C ASP A 116 5.75 12.21 19.64
N TRP A 117 6.22 13.34 19.16
CA TRP A 117 7.56 13.43 18.57
C TRP A 117 8.66 13.24 19.61
N SER A 118 8.38 13.43 20.90
CA SER A 118 9.35 13.24 21.97
C SER A 118 9.68 11.75 22.16
N GLU A 119 8.67 10.88 22.06
CA GLU A 119 8.86 9.43 22.06
C GLU A 119 9.58 8.93 20.80
N ALA A 120 9.20 9.46 19.65
CA ALA A 120 9.79 9.07 18.36
C ALA A 120 11.30 9.43 18.27
N ILE A 121 11.72 10.53 18.90
CA ILE A 121 13.11 10.98 18.96
C ILE A 121 13.88 10.24 20.07
N GLY A 122 13.21 9.84 21.13
CA GLY A 122 13.79 9.09 22.25
C GLY A 122 14.14 7.67 21.96
N ASP A 123 13.48 7.05 20.97
CA ASP A 123 13.83 5.72 20.50
C ASP A 123 15.09 5.82 19.63
N GLY A 124 16.23 5.40 20.18
CA GLY A 124 17.56 5.47 19.55
C GLY A 124 17.71 4.81 18.19
N THR A 125 16.62 4.28 17.62
CA THR A 125 16.55 3.72 16.26
C THR A 125 16.74 4.80 15.18
N PHE A 126 16.50 6.07 15.51
CA PHE A 126 16.80 7.23 14.66
C PHE A 126 18.09 7.93 15.04
N SER A 127 19.10 7.18 15.47
CA SER A 127 20.43 7.76 15.54
C SER A 127 20.86 8.12 14.11
N PRO A 128 20.81 9.39 13.70
CA PRO A 128 21.32 9.75 12.39
C PRO A 128 22.77 9.34 12.36
N ALA A 129 23.17 8.65 11.32
CA ALA A 129 24.57 8.34 11.06
C ALA A 129 25.30 9.67 10.86
N LYS A 130 25.62 10.35 11.96
CA LYS A 130 26.28 11.65 11.98
C LYS A 130 27.61 11.66 11.22
N LYS A 131 28.17 10.49 10.97
CA LYS A 131 29.44 10.35 10.26
C LYS A 131 29.32 10.31 8.72
N GLY A 132 28.14 10.03 8.18
CA GLY A 132 27.95 9.93 6.71
C GLY A 132 27.62 11.24 6.03
N VAL A 133 26.93 12.15 6.72
CA VAL A 133 26.42 13.38 6.11
C VAL A 133 27.47 14.51 6.13
N SER A 134 28.39 14.51 7.09
CA SER A 134 29.42 15.54 7.17
C SER A 134 30.50 15.42 6.11
N THR A 135 30.62 14.27 5.46
CA THR A 135 31.66 14.04 4.45
C THR A 135 31.21 14.42 3.05
N LEU A 136 29.90 14.60 2.84
CA LEU A 136 29.34 14.95 1.53
C LEU A 136 29.05 16.45 1.35
N ALA A 137 29.26 17.27 2.38
CA ALA A 137 28.88 18.68 2.37
C ALA A 137 30.07 19.65 2.46
N ARG A 138 31.27 19.25 2.05
CA ARG A 138 32.33 20.21 1.81
C ARG A 138 32.58 20.33 0.30
N PRO A 139 32.11 21.41 -0.33
CA PRO A 139 32.73 21.84 -1.58
C PRO A 139 34.18 22.19 -1.24
N SER A 140 35.12 21.58 -1.94
CA SER A 140 36.49 22.00 -1.90
C SER A 140 36.55 23.47 -2.33
N GLU A 141 36.94 24.35 -1.44
CA GLU A 141 37.32 25.69 -1.82
C GLU A 141 38.40 25.57 -2.89
N ALA A 142 38.05 25.97 -4.08
CA ALA A 142 38.98 26.16 -5.15
C ALA A 142 39.91 27.30 -4.69
N LYS A 143 41.15 26.95 -4.42
CA LYS A 143 42.24 27.89 -4.19
C LYS A 143 42.45 28.68 -5.47
N GLU A 144 42.11 29.97 -5.46
CA GLU A 144 42.48 30.86 -6.53
C GLU A 144 44.01 30.95 -6.62
N PRO A 145 44.57 30.84 -7.82
CA PRO A 145 46.00 31.15 -8.01
C PRO A 145 46.19 32.66 -8.00
N SER A 146 47.14 33.10 -7.18
CA SER A 146 47.66 34.46 -7.17
C SER A 146 48.42 34.75 -8.46
#